data_31efb0833043de209d7a73b3a8d50d1a
#
_entry.id   31efb0833043de209d7a73b3a8d50d1a
#
_cell.length_a   1.000
_cell.length_b   1.000
_cell.length_c   1.000
_cell.angle_alpha   90.00
_cell.angle_beta   90.00
_cell.angle_gamma   90.00
#
_symmetry.space_group_name_H-M   'P 1'
#
loop_
_entity.id
_entity.type
_entity.pdbx_description
1 polymer ?
#
loop_
_entity_poly.entity_id
_entity_poly.type
_entity_poly.pdbx_seq_one_letter_code
_entity_poly.pdbx_strand_id
1 'polypeptide(L)'
;MTADRYELQIKVEHGHLDSTMLVPKATVPGILFVHGWGGNQGQYLERARQAAAMGCVCLTFDLTGHARTQSEQQTVTRETNLNDLTAAYDTLAEHPLIDRNSIAVIGSSYGGYLAAILTELRPVRWLGLRVPALYLDDGWTMPKRALHVEHDLVEYRKRIVPATENRALRAAASFNGDVLLVESEHDEIIPHTVIASYLQAFLRAHSLTYRIIEGADHGLSDDGSQRAYTALVVNWLAEMVAGLRAGSSGAAPGHTET
;
A
#
# COMPACT_ATOMS: atom_id res chain seq x y z
N MET A 1 -0.50 -12.47 24.01
CA MET A 1 -0.68 -10.99 24.00
C MET A 1 -0.57 -10.51 25.43
N THR A 2 0.33 -9.59 25.71
CA THR A 2 0.41 -8.91 27.01
C THR A 2 -0.67 -7.84 27.05
N ALA A 3 -1.36 -7.72 28.18
CA ALA A 3 -2.35 -6.69 28.43
C ALA A 3 -1.88 -5.84 29.64
N ASP A 4 -2.09 -4.55 29.57
CA ASP A 4 -1.97 -3.70 30.75
C ASP A 4 -3.20 -3.89 31.64
N ARG A 5 -2.97 -4.03 32.93
CA ARG A 5 -4.00 -4.14 33.93
C ARG A 5 -4.14 -2.81 34.64
N TYR A 6 -5.34 -2.26 34.65
CA TYR A 6 -5.71 -1.06 35.38
C TYR A 6 -6.74 -1.43 36.44
N GLU A 7 -6.49 -1.09 37.68
CA GLU A 7 -7.48 -1.13 38.74
C GLU A 7 -8.15 0.23 38.81
N LEU A 8 -9.48 0.25 38.75
CA LEU A 8 -10.28 1.47 38.75
C LEU A 8 -11.54 1.28 39.59
N GLN A 9 -12.09 2.38 40.06
CA GLN A 9 -13.32 2.39 40.80
C GLN A 9 -14.44 2.98 39.94
N ILE A 10 -15.49 2.19 39.71
CA ILE A 10 -16.69 2.63 38.98
C ILE A 10 -17.62 3.27 39.99
N LYS A 11 -17.89 4.57 39.80
CA LYS A 11 -18.84 5.30 40.64
C LYS A 11 -20.27 4.85 40.35
N VAL A 12 -20.99 4.50 41.40
CA VAL A 12 -22.42 4.14 41.37
C VAL A 12 -23.19 5.00 42.37
N GLU A 13 -24.53 4.95 42.35
CA GLU A 13 -25.39 5.82 43.16
C GLU A 13 -25.09 5.73 44.66
N HIS A 14 -24.72 4.56 45.16
CA HIS A 14 -24.47 4.28 46.56
C HIS A 14 -23.00 3.95 46.91
N GLY A 15 -22.04 4.39 46.09
CA GLY A 15 -20.62 4.18 46.38
C GLY A 15 -19.77 3.93 45.15
N HIS A 16 -18.79 3.04 45.25
CA HIS A 16 -17.87 2.67 44.19
C HIS A 16 -17.76 1.15 44.11
N LEU A 17 -17.61 0.63 42.89
CA LEU A 17 -17.28 -0.76 42.63
C LEU A 17 -15.82 -0.87 42.24
N ASP A 18 -15.08 -1.73 42.94
CA ASP A 18 -13.75 -2.09 42.52
C ASP A 18 -13.81 -2.89 41.21
N SER A 19 -13.02 -2.50 40.24
CA SER A 19 -13.03 -3.12 38.93
C SER A 19 -11.61 -3.22 38.37
N THR A 20 -11.41 -4.18 37.52
CA THR A 20 -10.16 -4.37 36.77
C THR A 20 -10.44 -4.25 35.28
N MET A 21 -9.73 -3.36 34.60
CA MET A 21 -9.74 -3.25 33.15
C MET A 21 -8.45 -3.87 32.61
N LEU A 22 -8.57 -4.75 31.65
CA LEU A 22 -7.44 -5.30 30.90
C LEU A 22 -7.42 -4.67 29.49
N VAL A 23 -6.36 -3.95 29.20
CA VAL A 23 -6.20 -3.27 27.89
C VAL A 23 -5.07 -3.97 27.13
N PRO A 24 -5.33 -4.55 25.95
CA PRO A 24 -4.27 -5.15 25.14
C PRO A 24 -3.18 -4.12 24.79
N LYS A 25 -1.92 -4.48 24.99
CA LYS A 25 -0.73 -3.72 24.52
C LYS A 25 -0.45 -4.06 23.06
N ALA A 26 -1.41 -3.95 22.17
CA ALA A 26 -1.18 -4.28 20.79
C ALA A 26 -1.38 -3.05 19.92
N THR A 27 -0.30 -2.50 19.42
CA THR A 27 -0.35 -1.75 18.17
C THR A 27 -0.80 -2.68 17.04
N VAL A 28 -1.44 -2.11 16.04
CA VAL A 28 -2.02 -2.85 14.91
C VAL A 28 -1.35 -2.44 13.61
N PRO A 29 -1.39 -3.28 12.56
CA PRO A 29 -0.89 -2.89 11.25
C PRO A 29 -1.62 -1.68 10.68
N GLY A 30 -0.86 -0.83 9.94
CA GLY A 30 -1.40 0.24 9.13
C GLY A 30 -1.49 -0.15 7.67
N ILE A 31 -2.54 0.28 6.96
CA ILE A 31 -2.69 0.04 5.53
C ILE A 31 -3.05 1.34 4.84
N LEU A 32 -2.20 1.77 3.90
CA LEU A 32 -2.40 2.93 3.05
C LEU A 32 -2.80 2.51 1.65
N PHE A 33 -3.90 3.04 1.14
CA PHE A 33 -4.36 2.78 -0.23
C PHE A 33 -4.15 4.00 -1.12
N VAL A 34 -3.59 3.78 -2.31
CA VAL A 34 -3.21 4.82 -3.28
C VAL A 34 -3.89 4.55 -4.61
N HIS A 35 -4.78 5.45 -5.03
CA HIS A 35 -5.50 5.31 -6.29
C HIS A 35 -4.65 5.65 -7.52
N GLY A 36 -5.07 5.16 -8.69
CA GLY A 36 -4.46 5.47 -9.98
C GLY A 36 -4.84 6.87 -10.50
N TRP A 37 -4.19 7.29 -11.61
CA TRP A 37 -4.54 8.54 -12.28
C TRP A 37 -6.00 8.52 -12.77
N GLY A 38 -6.74 9.57 -12.47
CA GLY A 38 -8.18 9.65 -12.78
C GLY A 38 -9.08 8.92 -11.79
N GLY A 39 -8.52 8.23 -10.80
CA GLY A 39 -9.26 7.57 -9.73
C GLY A 39 -9.58 8.50 -8.55
N ASN A 40 -10.06 7.89 -7.47
CA ASN A 40 -10.30 8.55 -6.19
C ASN A 40 -10.28 7.53 -5.04
N GLN A 41 -10.23 8.02 -3.81
CA GLN A 41 -10.20 7.19 -2.60
C GLN A 41 -11.40 6.24 -2.45
N GLY A 42 -12.56 6.61 -2.98
CA GLY A 42 -13.78 5.82 -2.89
C GLY A 42 -13.65 4.42 -3.47
N GLN A 43 -12.76 4.24 -4.49
CA GLN A 43 -12.47 2.95 -5.11
C GLN A 43 -11.85 1.92 -4.15
N TYR A 44 -11.33 2.38 -3.01
CA TYR A 44 -10.65 1.53 -2.02
C TYR A 44 -11.41 1.33 -0.72
N LEU A 45 -12.52 2.05 -0.51
CA LEU A 45 -13.26 2.03 0.76
C LEU A 45 -13.74 0.62 1.15
N GLU A 46 -14.16 -0.19 0.17
CA GLU A 46 -14.60 -1.55 0.46
C GLU A 46 -13.44 -2.43 0.94
N ARG A 47 -12.28 -2.37 0.28
CA ARG A 47 -11.06 -3.08 0.68
C ARG A 47 -10.56 -2.61 2.04
N ALA A 48 -10.61 -1.30 2.28
CA ALA A 48 -10.25 -0.70 3.55
C ALA A 48 -11.17 -1.17 4.70
N ARG A 49 -12.49 -1.28 4.46
CA ARG A 49 -13.44 -1.82 5.46
C ARG A 49 -13.12 -3.26 5.82
N GLN A 50 -12.85 -4.12 4.82
CA GLN A 50 -12.51 -5.53 5.06
C GLN A 50 -11.17 -5.65 5.80
N ALA A 51 -10.18 -4.87 5.45
CA ALA A 51 -8.90 -4.84 6.15
C ALA A 51 -9.05 -4.30 7.59
N ALA A 52 -9.87 -3.28 7.80
CA ALA A 52 -10.17 -2.78 9.13
C ALA A 52 -10.91 -3.82 10.01
N ALA A 53 -11.79 -4.63 9.42
CA ALA A 53 -12.45 -5.74 10.12
C ALA A 53 -11.46 -6.83 10.59
N MET A 54 -10.26 -6.92 9.99
CA MET A 54 -9.17 -7.79 10.45
C MET A 54 -8.34 -7.18 11.59
N GLY A 55 -8.69 -5.97 12.03
CA GLY A 55 -8.01 -5.24 13.10
C GLY A 55 -6.85 -4.38 12.62
N CYS A 56 -6.89 -3.85 11.40
CA CYS A 56 -5.92 -2.90 10.87
C CYS A 56 -6.47 -1.47 10.92
N VAL A 57 -5.60 -0.47 11.01
CA VAL A 57 -5.98 0.93 10.74
C VAL A 57 -5.72 1.21 9.26
N CYS A 58 -6.74 1.67 8.55
CA CYS A 58 -6.67 1.90 7.11
C CYS A 58 -6.84 3.39 6.78
N LEU A 59 -6.03 3.88 5.84
CA LEU A 59 -6.14 5.23 5.29
C LEU A 59 -6.33 5.16 3.78
N THR A 60 -7.33 5.87 3.29
CA THR A 60 -7.54 6.18 1.86
C THR A 60 -7.52 7.69 1.70
N PHE A 61 -7.01 8.21 0.62
CA PHE A 61 -6.90 9.65 0.36
C PHE A 61 -6.97 9.95 -1.14
N ASP A 62 -7.25 11.19 -1.48
CA ASP A 62 -7.22 11.66 -2.86
C ASP A 62 -5.90 12.40 -3.13
N LEU A 63 -5.20 12.00 -4.20
CA LEU A 63 -4.03 12.72 -4.71
C LEU A 63 -4.45 14.09 -5.23
N THR A 64 -3.60 15.11 -5.08
CA THR A 64 -3.79 16.44 -5.71
C THR A 64 -4.05 16.29 -7.21
N GLY A 65 -4.96 17.09 -7.73
CA GLY A 65 -5.44 16.99 -9.12
C GLY A 65 -6.60 16.00 -9.30
N HIS A 66 -7.14 15.44 -8.20
CA HIS A 66 -8.24 14.47 -8.22
C HIS A 66 -9.35 14.88 -7.24
N ALA A 67 -10.56 14.35 -7.42
CA ALA A 67 -11.71 14.61 -6.57
C ALA A 67 -11.92 16.13 -6.32
N ARG A 68 -11.79 16.59 -5.09
CA ARG A 68 -11.99 18.00 -4.75
C ARG A 68 -10.98 18.94 -5.39
N THR A 69 -9.80 18.48 -5.75
CA THR A 69 -8.74 19.27 -6.37
C THR A 69 -8.63 19.00 -7.89
N GLN A 70 -9.70 18.50 -8.53
CA GLN A 70 -9.77 18.19 -9.95
C GLN A 70 -9.32 19.34 -10.86
N SER A 71 -9.55 20.59 -10.46
CA SER A 71 -9.11 21.79 -11.19
C SER A 71 -7.58 21.86 -11.36
N GLU A 72 -6.82 21.24 -10.47
CA GLU A 72 -5.35 21.20 -10.49
C GLU A 72 -4.78 20.08 -11.37
N GLN A 73 -5.63 19.21 -11.95
CA GLN A 73 -5.20 18.05 -12.73
C GLN A 73 -4.33 18.41 -13.94
N GLN A 74 -4.46 19.63 -14.46
CA GLN A 74 -3.68 20.12 -15.59
C GLN A 74 -2.23 20.51 -15.21
N THR A 75 -2.01 20.87 -13.95
CA THR A 75 -0.75 21.44 -13.47
C THR A 75 -0.01 20.55 -12.47
N VAL A 76 -0.73 19.59 -11.85
CA VAL A 76 -0.13 18.71 -10.84
C VAL A 76 1.01 17.88 -11.40
N THR A 77 2.09 17.78 -10.63
CA THR A 77 3.32 17.07 -10.99
C THR A 77 3.41 15.72 -10.29
N ARG A 78 4.32 14.87 -10.74
CA ARG A 78 4.65 13.61 -10.02
C ARG A 78 5.27 13.89 -8.65
N GLU A 79 6.05 14.95 -8.55
CA GLU A 79 6.65 15.39 -7.29
C GLU A 79 5.57 15.77 -6.28
N THR A 80 4.58 16.58 -6.69
CA THR A 80 3.44 16.95 -5.84
C THR A 80 2.72 15.68 -5.33
N ASN A 81 2.38 14.76 -6.22
CA ASN A 81 1.66 13.54 -5.83
C ASN A 81 2.52 12.58 -4.98
N LEU A 82 3.83 12.54 -5.15
CA LEU A 82 4.71 11.78 -4.25
C LEU A 82 4.77 12.42 -2.86
N ASN A 83 4.74 13.75 -2.77
CA ASN A 83 4.65 14.48 -1.51
C ASN A 83 3.29 14.24 -0.81
N ASP A 84 2.18 14.23 -1.57
CA ASP A 84 0.85 13.86 -1.04
C ASP A 84 0.87 12.45 -0.42
N LEU A 85 1.42 11.49 -1.14
CA LEU A 85 1.54 10.11 -0.67
C LEU A 85 2.43 10.00 0.57
N THR A 86 3.53 10.75 0.61
CA THR A 86 4.44 10.79 1.75
C THR A 86 3.73 11.38 2.98
N ALA A 87 2.98 12.47 2.82
CA ALA A 87 2.21 13.08 3.90
C ALA A 87 1.09 12.15 4.41
N ALA A 88 0.41 11.44 3.50
CA ALA A 88 -0.60 10.45 3.88
C ALA A 88 0.02 9.27 4.65
N TYR A 89 1.21 8.79 4.23
CA TYR A 89 1.94 7.77 4.96
C TYR A 89 2.31 8.25 6.38
N ASP A 90 2.87 9.45 6.49
CA ASP A 90 3.28 10.02 7.77
C ASP A 90 2.07 10.18 8.70
N THR A 91 0.94 10.66 8.18
CA THR A 91 -0.33 10.75 8.92
C THR A 91 -0.79 9.39 9.46
N LEU A 92 -0.70 8.34 8.65
CA LEU A 92 -1.03 6.99 9.08
C LEU A 92 -0.05 6.50 10.15
N ALA A 93 1.27 6.67 9.92
CA ALA A 93 2.33 6.19 10.80
C ALA A 93 2.34 6.89 12.18
N GLU A 94 1.81 8.11 12.25
CA GLU A 94 1.67 8.88 13.49
C GLU A 94 0.47 8.48 14.35
N HIS A 95 -0.47 7.70 13.78
CA HIS A 95 -1.64 7.26 14.52
C HIS A 95 -1.24 6.38 15.73
N PRO A 96 -1.75 6.65 16.94
CA PRO A 96 -1.25 6.04 18.19
C PRO A 96 -1.43 4.51 18.26
N LEU A 97 -2.33 3.94 17.48
CA LEU A 97 -2.54 2.49 17.41
C LEU A 97 -1.66 1.80 16.37
N ILE A 98 -0.85 2.50 15.58
CA ILE A 98 -0.06 1.90 14.51
C ILE A 98 1.27 1.35 15.02
N ASP A 99 1.54 0.10 14.66
CA ASP A 99 2.90 -0.44 14.63
C ASP A 99 3.62 0.07 13.36
N ARG A 100 4.53 1.02 13.53
CA ARG A 100 5.29 1.63 12.43
C ARG A 100 6.15 0.62 11.64
N ASN A 101 6.43 -0.54 12.21
CA ASN A 101 7.15 -1.62 11.53
C ASN A 101 6.22 -2.56 10.73
N SER A 102 4.91 -2.30 10.75
CA SER A 102 3.90 -3.16 10.16
C SER A 102 2.94 -2.34 9.29
N ILE A 103 3.49 -1.53 8.37
CA ILE A 103 2.72 -0.72 7.44
C ILE A 103 2.74 -1.35 6.05
N ALA A 104 1.53 -1.53 5.50
CA ALA A 104 1.29 -1.90 4.10
C ALA A 104 0.98 -0.67 3.25
N VAL A 105 1.45 -0.66 2.00
CA VAL A 105 1.05 0.32 0.98
C VAL A 105 0.52 -0.44 -0.23
N ILE A 106 -0.73 -0.14 -0.62
CA ILE A 106 -1.43 -0.80 -1.71
C ILE A 106 -1.75 0.24 -2.78
N GLY A 107 -1.12 0.13 -3.95
CA GLY A 107 -1.28 1.08 -5.04
C GLY A 107 -1.69 0.45 -6.36
N SER A 108 -2.47 1.15 -7.18
CA SER A 108 -2.82 0.72 -8.53
C SER A 108 -2.33 1.70 -9.57
N SER A 109 -1.85 1.19 -10.71
CA SER A 109 -1.44 1.99 -11.86
C SER A 109 -0.44 3.09 -11.47
N TYR A 110 -0.80 4.35 -11.65
CA TYR A 110 -0.01 5.51 -11.21
C TYR A 110 0.26 5.48 -9.69
N GLY A 111 -0.75 5.15 -8.88
CA GLY A 111 -0.57 4.99 -7.44
C GLY A 111 0.38 3.85 -7.07
N GLY A 112 0.42 2.78 -7.87
CA GLY A 112 1.40 1.69 -7.73
C GLY A 112 2.83 2.14 -8.04
N TYR A 113 3.01 2.95 -9.08
CA TYR A 113 4.29 3.58 -9.41
C TYR A 113 4.81 4.45 -8.25
N LEU A 114 3.96 5.32 -7.70
CA LEU A 114 4.33 6.16 -6.55
C LEU A 114 4.59 5.33 -5.29
N ALA A 115 3.79 4.29 -5.05
CA ALA A 115 3.96 3.39 -3.90
C ALA A 115 5.30 2.63 -3.94
N ALA A 116 5.74 2.21 -5.12
CA ALA A 116 7.07 1.61 -5.28
C ALA A 116 8.17 2.61 -4.90
N ILE A 117 8.09 3.86 -5.35
CA ILE A 117 9.08 4.90 -5.01
C ILE A 117 9.05 5.25 -3.52
N LEU A 118 7.88 5.25 -2.88
CA LEU A 118 7.74 5.54 -1.45
C LEU A 118 8.59 4.60 -0.59
N THR A 119 8.84 3.37 -1.03
CA THR A 119 9.66 2.40 -0.27
C THR A 119 11.11 2.84 -0.05
N GLU A 120 11.63 3.77 -0.85
CA GLU A 120 12.94 4.41 -0.62
C GLU A 120 12.87 5.55 0.41
N LEU A 121 11.69 6.12 0.64
CA LEU A 121 11.46 7.30 1.45
C LEU A 121 10.93 6.98 2.84
N ARG A 122 10.22 5.86 2.98
CA ARG A 122 9.54 5.46 4.22
C ARG A 122 9.62 3.95 4.44
N PRO A 123 9.66 3.50 5.69
CA PRO A 123 9.62 2.08 6.02
C PRO A 123 8.28 1.46 5.59
N VAL A 124 8.30 0.63 4.57
CA VAL A 124 7.15 -0.16 4.11
C VAL A 124 7.48 -1.63 4.36
N ARG A 125 6.61 -2.36 5.05
CA ARG A 125 6.78 -3.78 5.26
C ARG A 125 6.16 -4.61 4.17
N TRP A 126 4.99 -4.20 3.69
CA TRP A 126 4.19 -4.93 2.71
C TRP A 126 3.79 -4.01 1.56
N LEU A 127 4.12 -4.39 0.35
CA LEU A 127 3.87 -3.60 -0.84
C LEU A 127 2.95 -4.36 -1.80
N GLY A 128 1.72 -3.86 -1.97
CA GLY A 128 0.76 -4.40 -2.94
C GLY A 128 0.66 -3.50 -4.17
N LEU A 129 0.96 -4.02 -5.32
CA LEU A 129 0.94 -3.29 -6.58
C LEU A 129 -0.02 -3.95 -7.57
N ARG A 130 -1.01 -3.24 -8.07
CA ARG A 130 -1.82 -3.69 -9.20
C ARG A 130 -1.48 -2.88 -10.43
N VAL A 131 -1.12 -3.57 -11.51
CA VAL A 131 -0.73 -2.97 -12.81
C VAL A 131 0.07 -1.67 -12.65
N PRO A 132 1.18 -1.68 -11.84
CA PRO A 132 1.94 -0.48 -11.57
C PRO A 132 2.47 0.13 -12.86
N ALA A 133 2.30 1.45 -13.04
CA ALA A 133 2.78 2.14 -14.23
C ALA A 133 4.30 2.35 -14.20
N LEU A 134 4.89 2.63 -15.36
CA LEU A 134 6.25 3.16 -15.47
C LEU A 134 6.25 4.46 -16.26
N TYR A 135 7.13 5.38 -15.85
CA TYR A 135 7.39 6.67 -16.49
C TYR A 135 8.89 6.89 -16.53
N LEU A 136 9.40 7.60 -17.54
CA LEU A 136 10.80 8.02 -17.56
C LEU A 136 11.11 8.86 -16.32
N ASP A 137 12.38 8.84 -15.89
CA ASP A 137 12.80 9.52 -14.65
C ASP A 137 12.88 11.05 -14.78
N ASP A 138 13.00 11.59 -15.97
CA ASP A 138 13.00 13.02 -16.23
C ASP A 138 11.61 13.66 -16.10
N GLY A 139 11.55 14.97 -16.00
CA GLY A 139 10.29 15.73 -15.94
C GLY A 139 9.49 15.56 -14.62
N TRP A 140 10.15 15.41 -13.47
CA TRP A 140 9.47 15.28 -12.16
C TRP A 140 8.60 16.49 -11.80
N THR A 141 9.06 17.68 -12.14
CA THR A 141 8.36 18.95 -11.89
C THR A 141 7.47 19.38 -13.05
N MET A 142 7.43 18.60 -14.12
CA MET A 142 6.53 18.80 -15.23
C MET A 142 5.12 18.34 -14.87
N PRO A 143 4.05 19.04 -15.34
CA PRO A 143 2.69 18.55 -15.20
C PRO A 143 2.57 17.10 -15.67
N LYS A 144 2.04 16.22 -14.83
CA LYS A 144 1.97 14.78 -15.12
C LYS A 144 1.25 14.50 -16.45
N ARG A 145 0.27 15.33 -16.81
CA ARG A 145 -0.47 15.19 -18.06
C ARG A 145 0.38 15.48 -19.31
N ALA A 146 1.38 16.35 -19.18
CA ALA A 146 2.27 16.69 -20.29
C ALA A 146 3.23 15.54 -20.65
N LEU A 147 3.50 14.62 -19.73
CA LEU A 147 4.40 13.48 -19.97
C LEU A 147 3.98 12.60 -21.16
N HIS A 148 2.70 12.48 -21.44
CA HIS A 148 2.19 11.70 -22.58
C HIS A 148 2.41 12.43 -23.93
N VAL A 149 2.63 13.73 -23.90
CA VAL A 149 2.89 14.55 -25.10
C VAL A 149 4.37 14.60 -25.41
N GLU A 150 5.20 14.70 -24.39
CA GLU A 150 6.64 14.86 -24.54
C GLU A 150 7.42 13.55 -24.61
N HIS A 151 6.84 12.47 -24.10
CA HIS A 151 7.46 11.15 -24.11
C HIS A 151 6.54 10.12 -24.75
N ASP A 152 7.09 9.30 -25.63
CA ASP A 152 6.37 8.13 -26.13
C ASP A 152 6.34 7.03 -25.06
N LEU A 153 5.41 7.18 -24.11
CA LEU A 153 5.22 6.19 -23.03
C LEU A 153 4.74 4.84 -23.55
N VAL A 154 4.08 4.81 -24.70
CA VAL A 154 3.64 3.57 -25.32
C VAL A 154 4.86 2.77 -25.79
N GLU A 155 5.79 3.41 -26.49
CA GLU A 155 7.02 2.76 -26.94
C GLU A 155 7.93 2.42 -25.76
N TYR A 156 8.08 3.32 -24.79
CA TYR A 156 8.87 3.07 -23.56
C TYR A 156 8.42 1.81 -22.82
N ARG A 157 7.11 1.55 -22.75
CA ARG A 157 6.52 0.43 -22.04
C ARG A 157 6.55 -0.89 -22.82
N LYS A 158 6.87 -0.89 -24.10
CA LYS A 158 6.95 -2.14 -24.91
C LYS A 158 8.17 -2.99 -24.59
N ARG A 159 9.18 -2.44 -23.92
CA ARG A 159 10.39 -3.16 -23.55
C ARG A 159 10.44 -3.46 -22.06
N ILE A 160 11.22 -4.45 -21.68
CA ILE A 160 11.61 -4.64 -20.28
C ILE A 160 12.61 -3.54 -19.93
N VAL A 161 12.29 -2.76 -18.89
CA VAL A 161 13.12 -1.66 -18.39
C VAL A 161 13.96 -2.17 -17.24
N PRO A 162 15.29 -2.07 -17.30
CA PRO A 162 16.15 -2.48 -16.19
C PRO A 162 16.02 -1.52 -15.00
N ALA A 163 16.24 -2.03 -13.80
CA ALA A 163 16.11 -1.24 -12.56
C ALA A 163 17.03 -0.01 -12.54
N THR A 164 18.16 -0.05 -13.22
CA THR A 164 19.11 1.07 -13.31
C THR A 164 18.57 2.27 -14.08
N GLU A 165 17.57 2.08 -14.93
CA GLU A 165 17.02 3.14 -15.79
C GLU A 165 15.76 3.81 -15.23
N ASN A 166 15.21 3.30 -14.12
CA ASN A 166 13.92 3.80 -13.63
C ASN A 166 13.88 3.84 -12.10
N ARG A 167 13.45 4.98 -11.54
CA ARG A 167 13.41 5.20 -10.09
C ARG A 167 12.51 4.21 -9.35
N ALA A 168 11.33 3.92 -9.89
CA ALA A 168 10.42 2.97 -9.23
C ALA A 168 10.99 1.55 -9.24
N LEU A 169 11.68 1.16 -10.30
CA LEU A 169 12.33 -0.14 -10.39
C LEU A 169 13.60 -0.21 -9.52
N ARG A 170 14.34 0.88 -9.36
CA ARG A 170 15.46 0.94 -8.38
C ARG A 170 14.93 0.75 -6.95
N ALA A 171 13.83 1.43 -6.62
CA ALA A 171 13.17 1.26 -5.33
C ALA A 171 12.73 -0.20 -5.13
N ALA A 172 12.09 -0.80 -6.14
CA ALA A 172 11.71 -2.21 -6.13
C ALA A 172 12.91 -3.15 -5.94
N ALA A 173 14.05 -2.85 -6.59
CA ALA A 173 15.27 -3.66 -6.48
C ALA A 173 15.92 -3.60 -5.08
N SER A 174 15.69 -2.53 -4.35
CA SER A 174 16.18 -2.34 -2.97
C SER A 174 15.20 -2.84 -1.91
N PHE A 175 13.94 -3.05 -2.28
CA PHE A 175 12.88 -3.45 -1.37
C PHE A 175 13.07 -4.88 -0.86
N ASN A 176 12.98 -5.06 0.47
CA ASN A 176 13.22 -6.34 1.14
C ASN A 176 12.03 -6.85 1.96
N GLY A 177 10.86 -6.23 1.82
CA GLY A 177 9.60 -6.67 2.44
C GLY A 177 8.86 -7.69 1.56
N ASP A 178 7.59 -7.95 1.92
CA ASP A 178 6.73 -8.85 1.17
C ASP A 178 5.97 -8.09 0.08
N VAL A 179 5.86 -8.69 -1.10
CA VAL A 179 5.27 -8.07 -2.29
C VAL A 179 4.07 -8.87 -2.80
N LEU A 180 2.98 -8.18 -3.10
CA LEU A 180 1.90 -8.64 -3.95
C LEU A 180 1.94 -7.86 -5.27
N LEU A 181 2.14 -8.53 -6.38
CA LEU A 181 2.04 -7.94 -7.72
C LEU A 181 0.86 -8.57 -8.46
N VAL A 182 -0.08 -7.73 -8.90
CA VAL A 182 -1.28 -8.16 -9.60
C VAL A 182 -1.32 -7.56 -10.99
N GLU A 183 -1.52 -8.40 -11.99
CA GLU A 183 -1.71 -8.05 -13.39
C GLU A 183 -3.18 -8.22 -13.78
N SER A 184 -3.68 -7.37 -14.68
CA SER A 184 -4.95 -7.54 -15.36
C SER A 184 -4.67 -8.12 -16.74
N GLU A 185 -5.28 -9.27 -17.10
CA GLU A 185 -4.96 -10.01 -18.33
C GLU A 185 -5.15 -9.20 -19.61
N HIS A 186 -6.20 -8.38 -19.65
CA HIS A 186 -6.54 -7.57 -20.81
C HIS A 186 -6.25 -6.08 -20.58
N ASP A 187 -5.10 -5.77 -19.98
CA ASP A 187 -4.68 -4.39 -19.74
C ASP A 187 -4.06 -3.76 -20.99
N GLU A 188 -4.79 -2.86 -21.65
CA GLU A 188 -4.32 -2.12 -22.83
C GLU A 188 -3.44 -0.89 -22.50
N ILE A 189 -3.34 -0.51 -21.22
CA ILE A 189 -2.62 0.68 -20.76
C ILE A 189 -1.23 0.31 -20.19
N ILE A 190 -1.18 -0.76 -19.41
CA ILE A 190 0.05 -1.26 -18.78
C ILE A 190 0.34 -2.66 -19.34
N PRO A 191 1.18 -2.76 -20.38
CA PRO A 191 1.50 -4.03 -20.99
C PRO A 191 2.30 -4.94 -20.06
N HIS A 192 2.25 -6.25 -20.33
CA HIS A 192 2.99 -7.27 -19.56
C HIS A 192 4.49 -6.96 -19.38
N THR A 193 5.12 -6.30 -20.36
CA THR A 193 6.54 -5.89 -20.28
C THR A 193 6.85 -4.98 -19.09
N VAL A 194 5.89 -4.14 -18.68
CA VAL A 194 6.01 -3.33 -17.46
C VAL A 194 5.93 -4.22 -16.22
N ILE A 195 5.00 -5.16 -16.19
CA ILE A 195 4.88 -6.12 -15.08
C ILE A 195 6.14 -6.97 -14.98
N ALA A 196 6.64 -7.46 -16.12
CA ALA A 196 7.91 -8.20 -16.19
C ALA A 196 9.10 -7.39 -15.68
N SER A 197 9.12 -6.07 -15.94
CA SER A 197 10.15 -5.16 -15.39
C SER A 197 10.13 -5.12 -13.86
N TYR A 198 8.95 -5.02 -13.25
CA TYR A 198 8.80 -5.09 -11.79
C TYR A 198 9.15 -6.47 -11.24
N LEU A 199 8.71 -7.56 -11.88
CA LEU A 199 9.07 -8.93 -11.47
C LEU A 199 10.58 -9.13 -11.44
N GLN A 200 11.29 -8.63 -12.47
CA GLN A 200 12.74 -8.70 -12.53
C GLN A 200 13.44 -7.77 -11.52
N ALA A 201 12.79 -6.70 -11.10
CA ALA A 201 13.36 -5.76 -10.14
C ALA A 201 13.29 -6.28 -8.69
N PHE A 202 12.24 -6.98 -8.27
CA PHE A 202 12.04 -7.43 -6.89
C PHE A 202 12.95 -8.59 -6.45
N LEU A 203 14.25 -8.49 -6.74
CA LEU A 203 15.23 -9.56 -6.45
C LEU A 203 15.53 -9.72 -4.96
N ARG A 204 15.30 -8.70 -4.14
CA ARG A 204 15.60 -8.70 -2.71
C ARG A 204 14.34 -8.83 -1.84
N ALA A 205 13.16 -8.91 -2.46
CA ALA A 205 11.91 -9.08 -1.73
C ALA A 205 11.97 -10.34 -0.85
N HIS A 206 11.48 -10.24 0.38
CA HIS A 206 11.37 -11.37 1.31
C HIS A 206 10.42 -12.44 0.73
N SER A 207 9.30 -12.00 0.17
CA SER A 207 8.42 -12.85 -0.63
C SER A 207 7.81 -12.06 -1.79
N LEU A 208 7.49 -12.77 -2.88
CA LEU A 208 6.82 -12.19 -4.04
C LEU A 208 5.65 -13.08 -4.47
N THR A 209 4.44 -12.57 -4.26
CA THR A 209 3.20 -13.18 -4.74
C THR A 209 2.77 -12.49 -6.03
N TYR A 210 2.81 -13.21 -7.15
CA TYR A 210 2.34 -12.71 -8.44
C TYR A 210 1.02 -13.38 -8.81
N ARG A 211 0.04 -12.58 -9.27
CA ARG A 211 -1.29 -13.06 -9.68
C ARG A 211 -1.77 -12.31 -10.92
N ILE A 212 -2.48 -13.02 -11.78
CA ILE A 212 -3.19 -12.47 -12.93
C ILE A 212 -4.69 -12.56 -12.62
N ILE A 213 -5.43 -11.49 -12.89
CA ILE A 213 -6.88 -11.51 -12.87
C ILE A 213 -7.34 -11.76 -14.30
N GLU A 214 -7.84 -12.97 -14.56
CA GLU A 214 -8.31 -13.40 -15.87
C GLU A 214 -9.48 -12.53 -16.33
N GLY A 215 -9.46 -12.15 -17.62
CA GLY A 215 -10.48 -11.30 -18.25
C GLY A 215 -10.49 -9.83 -17.80
N ALA A 216 -9.70 -9.45 -16.79
CA ALA A 216 -9.71 -8.10 -16.26
C ALA A 216 -9.05 -7.09 -17.20
N ASP A 217 -9.69 -5.94 -17.35
CA ASP A 217 -9.13 -4.74 -17.97
C ASP A 217 -8.34 -3.87 -16.96
N HIS A 218 -7.77 -2.77 -17.47
CA HIS A 218 -7.03 -1.82 -16.62
C HIS A 218 -7.88 -1.23 -15.48
N GLY A 219 -9.14 -0.93 -15.77
CA GLY A 219 -10.07 -0.25 -14.85
C GLY A 219 -10.75 -1.18 -13.86
N LEU A 220 -10.69 -2.51 -14.06
CA LEU A 220 -11.57 -3.47 -13.41
C LEU A 220 -13.04 -3.08 -13.64
N SER A 221 -13.43 -2.92 -14.91
CA SER A 221 -14.74 -2.39 -15.30
C SER A 221 -15.89 -3.30 -14.92
N ASP A 222 -15.65 -4.60 -14.79
CA ASP A 222 -16.67 -5.57 -14.37
C ASP A 222 -16.60 -5.91 -12.88
N ASP A 223 -17.74 -6.22 -12.31
CA ASP A 223 -17.89 -6.56 -10.88
C ASP A 223 -17.12 -7.84 -10.48
N GLY A 224 -16.94 -8.78 -11.40
CA GLY A 224 -16.19 -10.03 -11.17
C GLY A 224 -14.72 -9.74 -10.88
N SER A 225 -14.08 -8.95 -11.77
CA SER A 225 -12.70 -8.51 -11.65
C SER A 225 -12.48 -7.65 -10.40
N GLN A 226 -13.44 -6.77 -10.05
CA GLN A 226 -13.38 -5.99 -8.81
C GLN A 226 -13.42 -6.89 -7.57
N ARG A 227 -14.30 -7.89 -7.54
CA ARG A 227 -14.37 -8.86 -6.44
C ARG A 227 -13.11 -9.72 -6.36
N ALA A 228 -12.60 -10.20 -7.50
CA ALA A 228 -11.37 -10.97 -7.56
C ALA A 228 -10.17 -10.19 -7.00
N TYR A 229 -9.98 -8.94 -7.43
CA TYR A 229 -8.94 -8.08 -6.90
C TYR A 229 -9.10 -7.81 -5.40
N THR A 230 -10.34 -7.56 -4.95
CA THR A 230 -10.62 -7.35 -3.52
C THR A 230 -10.24 -8.59 -2.71
N ALA A 231 -10.64 -9.76 -3.16
CA ALA A 231 -10.31 -11.03 -2.49
C ALA A 231 -8.80 -11.28 -2.46
N LEU A 232 -8.07 -11.02 -3.56
CA LEU A 232 -6.61 -11.17 -3.62
C LEU A 232 -5.92 -10.28 -2.58
N VAL A 233 -6.26 -8.98 -2.54
CA VAL A 233 -5.65 -8.04 -1.60
C VAL A 233 -5.97 -8.40 -0.16
N VAL A 234 -7.25 -8.68 0.15
CA VAL A 234 -7.68 -8.95 1.52
C VAL A 234 -7.09 -10.26 2.04
N ASN A 235 -7.09 -11.32 1.23
CA ASN A 235 -6.49 -12.59 1.62
C ASN A 235 -4.98 -12.47 1.83
N TRP A 236 -4.28 -11.80 0.93
CA TRP A 236 -2.85 -11.56 1.09
C TRP A 236 -2.54 -10.76 2.36
N LEU A 237 -3.28 -9.67 2.62
CA LEU A 237 -3.14 -8.90 3.86
C LEU A 237 -3.42 -9.74 5.10
N ALA A 238 -4.42 -10.63 5.05
CA ALA A 238 -4.73 -11.54 6.15
C ALA A 238 -3.56 -12.49 6.45
N GLU A 239 -2.90 -13.02 5.42
CA GLU A 239 -1.69 -13.84 5.56
C GLU A 239 -0.55 -13.06 6.21
N MET A 240 -0.30 -11.82 5.76
CA MET A 240 0.75 -10.95 6.30
C MET A 240 0.51 -10.63 7.79
N VAL A 241 -0.73 -10.27 8.13
CA VAL A 241 -1.12 -9.97 9.52
C VAL A 241 -1.06 -11.21 10.41
N ALA A 242 -1.45 -12.38 9.91
CA ALA A 242 -1.35 -13.64 10.65
C ALA A 242 0.11 -14.01 10.93
N GLY A 243 1.01 -13.82 9.94
CA GLY A 243 2.45 -14.04 10.10
C GLY A 243 3.08 -13.20 11.20
N LEU A 244 2.67 -11.92 11.34
CA LEU A 244 3.11 -11.08 12.47
C LEU A 244 2.72 -11.65 13.84
N ARG A 245 1.47 -12.09 13.97
CA ARG A 245 0.94 -12.64 15.22
C ARG A 245 1.63 -13.94 15.61
N ALA A 246 1.99 -14.77 14.65
CA ALA A 246 2.75 -16.01 14.89
C ALA A 246 4.19 -15.72 15.32
N GLY A 247 4.88 -14.76 14.70
CA GLY A 247 6.24 -14.35 15.03
C GLY A 247 6.37 -13.70 16.41
N SER A 248 5.35 -12.95 16.85
CA SER A 248 5.34 -12.30 18.17
C SER A 248 5.05 -13.27 19.34
N SER A 249 4.46 -14.44 19.07
CA SER A 249 4.21 -15.47 20.10
C SER A 249 5.40 -16.41 20.33
N GLY A 250 6.42 -16.35 19.48
CA GLY A 250 7.63 -17.21 19.59
C GLY A 250 8.78 -16.65 20.43
N ALA A 251 8.75 -15.39 20.81
CA ALA A 251 9.76 -14.79 21.69
C ALA A 251 9.39 -14.98 23.17
N ALA A 252 9.61 -16.19 23.69
CA ALA A 252 9.61 -16.40 25.14
C ALA A 252 10.82 -15.66 25.76
N PRO A 253 10.68 -14.99 26.92
CA PRO A 253 11.81 -14.36 27.60
C PRO A 253 12.81 -15.45 28.01
N GLY A 254 14.05 -15.30 27.53
CA GLY A 254 15.15 -16.17 27.96
C GLY A 254 15.27 -16.14 29.47
N HIS A 255 15.24 -17.29 30.09
CA HIS A 255 15.65 -17.48 31.47
C HIS A 255 17.12 -17.10 31.58
N THR A 256 17.40 -15.98 32.20
CA THR A 256 18.73 -15.74 32.83
C THR A 256 18.76 -16.57 34.09
N GLU A 257 19.41 -17.74 34.03
CA GLU A 257 19.92 -18.40 35.24
C GLU A 257 21.19 -17.67 35.67
N THR A 258 21.17 -17.22 36.90
CA THR A 258 22.32 -16.76 37.66
C THR A 258 23.09 -17.95 38.23
#